data_2bbe7011115a39a47452db973e281f0c
#
_entry.id   2bbe7011115a39a47452db973e281f0c
#
_cell.length_a   1.000
_cell.length_b   1.000
_cell.length_c   1.000
_cell.angle_alpha   90.00
_cell.angle_beta   90.00
_cell.angle_gamma   90.00
#
_symmetry.space_group_name_H-M   'P 1'
#
loop_
_entity.id
_entity.type
_entity.pdbx_description
1 polymer ?
#
loop_
_entity_poly.entity_id
_entity_poly.type
_entity_poly.pdbx_seq_one_letter_code
_entity_poly.pdbx_strand_id
1 'polypeptide(L)'
;ASALVVLLWRRKASFGIWENVISPHLLPHLMQGSAGSQSRAPLVMLLICWVLACIALAGPTWRKLPEAAQKKIDAQVIVLDLSLSMYAADLPPSRLMRTRMKLTDLLARSEEGLTALVVFAGTPHVVTPLTDDTNTIQSMVSSLSPEIMPIKGSDPVAAVKRALEVFKQGGLSGGRILLMTDSVPDDFVA
;
A
#
# COMPACT_ATOMS: atom_id res chain seq x y z
N ALA A 1 14.85 19.78 -30.77
CA ALA A 1 14.69 18.80 -31.86
C ALA A 1 13.64 19.25 -32.89
N SER A 2 12.50 19.82 -32.47
CA SER A 2 11.46 20.34 -33.37
C SER A 2 11.91 21.46 -34.26
N ALA A 3 12.81 22.34 -33.78
CA ALA A 3 13.37 23.43 -34.56
C ALA A 3 14.20 22.94 -35.78
N LEU A 4 14.89 21.83 -35.67
CA LEU A 4 15.74 21.25 -36.72
C LEU A 4 14.91 20.68 -37.88
N VAL A 5 13.77 20.05 -37.54
CA VAL A 5 12.81 19.54 -38.55
C VAL A 5 12.17 20.69 -39.31
N VAL A 6 11.79 21.77 -38.63
CA VAL A 6 11.22 22.98 -39.25
C VAL A 6 12.29 23.67 -40.14
N LEU A 7 13.53 23.68 -39.71
CA LEU A 7 14.65 24.28 -40.47
C LEU A 7 14.97 23.47 -41.76
N LEU A 8 14.91 22.14 -41.69
CA LEU A 8 15.05 21.26 -42.84
C LEU A 8 13.86 21.39 -43.81
N TRP A 9 12.66 21.61 -43.27
CA TRP A 9 11.44 21.78 -44.07
C TRP A 9 11.44 23.11 -44.83
N ARG A 10 12.10 24.15 -44.29
CA ARG A 10 12.25 25.48 -44.93
C ARG A 10 13.41 25.56 -45.93
N ARG A 11 14.31 24.58 -45.95
CA ARG A 11 15.35 24.53 -47.01
C ARG A 11 14.69 24.14 -48.33
N LYS A 12 14.11 25.14 -49.00
CA LYS A 12 13.96 25.08 -50.43
C LYS A 12 15.36 24.93 -51.02
N ALA A 13 15.60 23.83 -51.72
CA ALA A 13 16.87 23.66 -52.46
C ALA A 13 17.08 24.92 -53.31
N SER A 14 18.07 25.70 -52.89
CA SER A 14 18.41 26.93 -53.61
C SER A 14 19.20 26.51 -54.84
N PHE A 15 18.51 26.27 -55.92
CA PHE A 15 19.14 25.97 -57.22
C PHE A 15 19.74 27.23 -57.88
N GLY A 16 19.56 28.42 -57.29
CA GLY A 16 19.97 29.70 -57.86
C GLY A 16 21.48 29.92 -58.00
N ILE A 17 22.34 29.06 -57.42
CA ILE A 17 23.80 29.26 -57.51
C ILE A 17 24.36 28.74 -58.85
N TRP A 18 23.72 27.77 -59.47
CA TRP A 18 24.19 27.13 -60.70
C TRP A 18 23.72 27.85 -61.96
N GLU A 19 22.68 28.64 -61.91
CA GLU A 19 22.16 29.42 -63.03
C GLU A 19 23.13 30.47 -63.55
N ASN A 20 24.06 30.94 -62.73
CA ASN A 20 25.03 31.96 -63.14
C ASN A 20 26.33 31.37 -63.67
N VAL A 21 26.53 30.04 -63.61
CA VAL A 21 27.80 29.42 -63.98
C VAL A 21 27.67 28.56 -65.26
N ILE A 22 26.44 28.13 -65.60
CA ILE A 22 26.20 27.21 -66.72
C ILE A 22 25.33 27.91 -67.79
N SER A 23 25.79 27.81 -69.10
CA SER A 23 25.00 28.35 -70.19
C SER A 23 23.60 27.80 -70.28
N PRO A 24 22.60 28.64 -70.50
CA PRO A 24 21.15 28.26 -70.43
C PRO A 24 20.72 27.10 -71.33
N HIS A 25 21.41 26.84 -72.41
CA HIS A 25 21.07 25.79 -73.39
C HIS A 25 21.45 24.36 -72.93
N LEU A 26 22.37 24.24 -71.98
CA LEU A 26 22.88 22.95 -71.46
C LEU A 26 22.04 22.49 -70.20
N LEU A 27 21.32 23.39 -69.51
CA LEU A 27 20.54 23.11 -68.36
C LEU A 27 19.49 21.99 -68.58
N PRO A 28 18.68 21.96 -69.66
CA PRO A 28 17.67 20.93 -69.87
C PRO A 28 18.25 19.51 -69.99
N HIS A 29 19.45 19.36 -70.51
CA HIS A 29 20.12 18.08 -70.75
C HIS A 29 20.81 17.54 -69.49
N LEU A 30 21.32 18.42 -68.63
CA LEU A 30 21.91 18.08 -67.36
C LEU A 30 20.86 17.79 -66.27
N MET A 31 19.67 18.34 -66.42
CA MET A 31 18.60 18.17 -65.44
C MET A 31 17.67 16.97 -65.72
N GLN A 32 17.94 16.15 -66.72
CA GLN A 32 17.11 14.98 -67.07
C GLN A 32 17.06 13.90 -66.00
N GLY A 33 17.81 14.01 -64.91
CA GLY A 33 17.78 13.10 -63.79
C GLY A 33 17.05 13.62 -62.50
N SER A 34 16.60 14.90 -62.49
CA SER A 34 16.14 15.51 -61.22
C SER A 34 14.69 15.99 -61.22
N ALA A 35 13.88 15.75 -62.28
CA ALA A 35 12.46 16.04 -62.33
C ALA A 35 11.61 14.97 -61.60
N GLY A 36 12.23 14.06 -60.87
CA GLY A 36 11.53 13.16 -59.97
C GLY A 36 10.90 13.97 -58.87
N SER A 37 9.58 13.97 -58.81
CA SER A 37 8.78 14.45 -57.65
C SER A 37 9.56 14.17 -56.38
N GLN A 38 10.09 15.22 -55.72
CA GLN A 38 10.66 15.05 -54.37
C GLN A 38 9.54 14.55 -53.45
N SER A 39 9.39 13.24 -53.44
CA SER A 39 8.44 12.58 -52.54
C SER A 39 8.74 13.00 -51.10
N ARG A 40 7.81 13.66 -50.47
CA ARG A 40 7.90 14.01 -49.05
C ARG A 40 7.75 12.77 -48.16
N ALA A 41 7.56 11.58 -48.75
CA ALA A 41 7.36 10.31 -48.07
C ALA A 41 8.52 9.98 -47.08
N PRO A 42 9.80 10.12 -47.41
CA PRO A 42 10.87 9.82 -46.46
C PRO A 42 10.89 10.78 -45.26
N LEU A 43 10.55 12.05 -45.46
CA LEU A 43 10.44 13.03 -44.35
C LEU A 43 9.27 12.74 -43.44
N VAL A 44 8.12 12.35 -43.98
CA VAL A 44 6.93 11.95 -43.21
C VAL A 44 7.22 10.67 -42.44
N MET A 45 7.85 9.69 -43.05
CA MET A 45 8.24 8.43 -42.41
C MET A 45 9.21 8.66 -41.25
N LEU A 46 10.19 9.54 -41.41
CA LEU A 46 11.15 9.90 -40.36
C LEU A 46 10.43 10.60 -39.19
N LEU A 47 9.46 11.47 -39.48
CA LEU A 47 8.67 12.16 -38.47
C LEU A 47 7.82 11.17 -37.68
N ILE A 48 7.14 10.22 -38.34
CA ILE A 48 6.35 9.17 -37.70
C ILE A 48 7.25 8.31 -36.80
N CYS A 49 8.40 7.88 -37.30
CA CYS A 49 9.35 7.09 -36.55
C CYS A 49 9.85 7.83 -35.29
N TRP A 50 10.08 9.13 -35.42
CA TRP A 50 10.52 9.98 -34.31
C TRP A 50 9.41 10.16 -33.25
N VAL A 51 8.16 10.37 -33.68
CA VAL A 51 7.01 10.46 -32.77
C VAL A 51 6.80 9.13 -32.02
N LEU A 52 6.89 8.00 -32.72
CA LEU A 52 6.79 6.68 -32.11
C LEU A 52 7.91 6.44 -31.09
N ALA A 53 9.14 6.87 -31.40
CA ALA A 53 10.24 6.79 -30.47
C ALA A 53 10.02 7.63 -29.20
N CYS A 54 9.48 8.85 -29.36
CA CYS A 54 9.10 9.69 -28.21
C CYS A 54 8.01 9.05 -27.33
N ILE A 55 7.00 8.44 -27.96
CA ILE A 55 5.92 7.74 -27.24
C ILE A 55 6.49 6.51 -26.52
N ALA A 56 7.38 5.77 -27.17
CA ALA A 56 8.03 4.61 -26.53
C ALA A 56 8.90 5.00 -25.32
N LEU A 57 9.64 6.11 -25.44
CA LEU A 57 10.44 6.65 -24.34
C LEU A 57 9.61 7.27 -23.21
N ALA A 58 8.41 7.77 -23.51
CA ALA A 58 7.49 8.29 -22.51
C ALA A 58 6.96 7.19 -21.57
N GLY A 59 7.20 5.91 -21.89
CA GLY A 59 6.85 4.76 -21.06
C GLY A 59 5.35 4.74 -20.72
N PRO A 60 4.42 4.68 -21.71
CA PRO A 60 3.02 4.63 -21.40
C PRO A 60 2.73 3.36 -20.57
N THR A 61 2.66 3.51 -19.25
CA THR A 61 2.30 2.43 -18.36
C THR A 61 0.78 2.29 -18.38
N TRP A 62 0.31 1.34 -19.16
CA TRP A 62 -1.11 0.95 -19.21
C TRP A 62 -1.53 0.16 -17.95
N ARG A 63 -0.58 -0.33 -17.16
CA ARG A 63 -0.84 -0.85 -15.84
C ARG A 63 -0.80 0.34 -14.88
N LYS A 64 -1.94 0.63 -14.26
CA LYS A 64 -1.90 1.28 -12.96
C LYS A 64 -0.98 0.39 -12.12
N LEU A 65 0.26 0.86 -11.86
CA LEU A 65 0.99 0.33 -10.72
C LEU A 65 -0.04 0.32 -9.61
N PRO A 66 -0.26 -0.80 -8.90
CA PRO A 66 -0.98 -0.71 -7.65
C PRO A 66 -0.25 0.42 -6.94
N GLU A 67 -0.91 1.56 -6.84
CA GLU A 67 -0.54 2.65 -5.97
C GLU A 67 -0.08 1.92 -4.74
N ALA A 68 1.16 2.18 -4.28
CA ALA A 68 1.68 1.43 -3.14
C ALA A 68 0.55 1.50 -2.14
N ALA A 69 -0.30 0.47 -2.22
CA ALA A 69 -1.51 0.41 -1.43
C ALA A 69 -0.88 0.58 -0.09
N GLN A 70 -1.16 1.69 0.58
CA GLN A 70 -0.81 1.82 1.98
C GLN A 70 -1.20 0.45 2.49
N LYS A 71 -0.18 -0.42 2.66
CA LYS A 71 -0.37 -1.82 3.06
C LYS A 71 -1.26 -1.61 4.25
N LYS A 72 -2.56 -1.90 4.07
CA LYS A 72 -3.54 -1.63 5.10
C LYS A 72 -3.02 -2.51 6.21
N ILE A 73 -2.23 -1.89 7.09
CA ILE A 73 -1.57 -2.61 8.16
C ILE A 73 -2.75 -3.18 8.92
N ASP A 74 -2.98 -4.46 8.74
CA ASP A 74 -4.09 -5.15 9.39
C ASP A 74 -3.71 -5.20 10.88
N ALA A 75 -4.11 -4.14 11.58
CA ALA A 75 -3.79 -3.96 12.98
C ALA A 75 -4.93 -4.50 13.82
N GLN A 76 -4.58 -5.32 14.79
CA GLN A 76 -5.52 -5.94 15.71
C GLN A 76 -5.10 -5.67 17.15
N VAL A 77 -6.07 -5.27 17.97
CA VAL A 77 -5.89 -5.20 19.43
C VAL A 77 -6.76 -6.27 20.06
N ILE A 78 -6.12 -7.19 20.77
CA ILE A 78 -6.78 -8.24 21.53
C ILE A 78 -6.98 -7.72 22.97
N VAL A 79 -8.22 -7.76 23.43
CA VAL A 79 -8.61 -7.30 24.77
C VAL A 79 -9.09 -8.51 25.56
N LEU A 80 -8.31 -8.93 26.55
CA LEU A 80 -8.52 -10.14 27.33
C LEU A 80 -9.04 -9.80 28.72
N ASP A 81 -10.16 -10.38 29.10
CA ASP A 81 -10.71 -10.30 30.45
C ASP A 81 -9.92 -11.18 31.44
N LEU A 82 -9.45 -10.57 32.53
CA LEU A 82 -8.80 -11.22 33.66
C LEU A 82 -9.58 -10.97 34.97
N SER A 83 -10.90 -10.82 34.88
CA SER A 83 -11.76 -10.77 36.06
C SER A 83 -11.77 -12.13 36.78
N LEU A 84 -12.14 -12.12 38.03
CA LEU A 84 -12.23 -13.35 38.86
C LEU A 84 -13.24 -14.37 38.33
N SER A 85 -14.28 -13.92 37.60
CA SER A 85 -15.25 -14.79 36.93
C SER A 85 -14.62 -15.72 35.89
N MET A 86 -13.46 -15.35 35.34
CA MET A 86 -12.72 -16.18 34.39
C MET A 86 -12.11 -17.44 35.00
N TYR A 87 -12.06 -17.53 36.34
CA TYR A 87 -11.68 -18.78 37.02
C TYR A 87 -12.82 -19.80 37.10
N ALA A 88 -14.03 -19.43 36.73
CA ALA A 88 -15.15 -20.37 36.75
C ALA A 88 -14.82 -21.63 35.94
N ALA A 89 -15.09 -22.79 36.56
CA ALA A 89 -14.82 -24.12 35.99
C ALA A 89 -16.11 -24.75 35.40
N ASP A 90 -17.08 -23.94 35.05
CA ASP A 90 -18.28 -24.36 34.31
C ASP A 90 -17.96 -24.94 32.94
N LEU A 91 -16.85 -24.50 32.38
CA LEU A 91 -16.25 -25.02 31.14
C LEU A 91 -14.88 -25.61 31.46
N PRO A 92 -14.70 -26.95 31.50
CA PRO A 92 -13.43 -27.55 31.85
C PRO A 92 -12.32 -27.16 30.85
N PRO A 93 -11.06 -26.87 31.30
CA PRO A 93 -10.60 -26.82 32.70
C PRO A 93 -10.99 -25.53 33.43
N SER A 94 -11.12 -24.39 32.78
CA SER A 94 -11.67 -23.11 33.23
C SER A 94 -11.89 -22.17 32.03
N ARG A 95 -12.71 -21.13 32.22
CA ARG A 95 -12.93 -20.12 31.15
C ARG A 95 -11.62 -19.49 30.72
N LEU A 96 -10.76 -19.10 31.66
CA LEU A 96 -9.44 -18.52 31.38
C LEU A 96 -8.55 -19.45 30.56
N MET A 97 -8.46 -20.71 30.94
CA MET A 97 -7.63 -21.68 30.23
C MET A 97 -8.10 -21.87 28.78
N ARG A 98 -9.39 -21.97 28.57
CA ARG A 98 -9.98 -22.03 27.21
C ARG A 98 -9.68 -20.78 26.38
N THR A 99 -9.80 -19.61 27.01
CA THR A 99 -9.52 -18.34 26.33
C THR A 99 -8.05 -18.24 25.95
N ARG A 100 -7.13 -18.67 26.84
CA ARG A 100 -5.69 -18.75 26.51
C ARG A 100 -5.40 -19.68 25.35
N MET A 101 -6.00 -20.88 25.33
CA MET A 101 -5.84 -21.82 24.22
C MET A 101 -6.31 -21.20 22.89
N LYS A 102 -7.51 -20.61 22.88
CA LYS A 102 -8.05 -19.93 21.70
C LYS A 102 -7.18 -18.75 21.24
N LEU A 103 -6.65 -17.99 22.21
CA LEU A 103 -5.76 -16.87 21.93
C LEU A 103 -4.45 -17.35 21.31
N THR A 104 -3.87 -18.42 21.85
CA THR A 104 -2.66 -19.05 21.29
C THR A 104 -2.91 -19.55 19.87
N ASP A 105 -4.02 -20.24 19.61
CA ASP A 105 -4.38 -20.72 18.26
C ASP A 105 -4.60 -19.55 17.29
N LEU A 106 -5.21 -18.46 17.76
CA LEU A 106 -5.42 -17.26 16.95
C LEU A 106 -4.11 -16.60 16.58
N LEU A 107 -3.20 -16.44 17.54
CA LEU A 107 -1.87 -15.87 17.32
C LEU A 107 -1.02 -16.73 16.38
N ALA A 108 -1.12 -18.06 16.49
CA ALA A 108 -0.42 -18.99 15.60
C ALA A 108 -0.89 -18.93 14.15
N ARG A 109 -2.14 -18.51 13.92
CA ARG A 109 -2.72 -18.33 12.57
C ARG A 109 -2.55 -16.92 12.01
N SER A 110 -2.11 -15.97 12.82
CA SER A 110 -1.88 -14.59 12.41
C SER A 110 -0.53 -14.50 11.71
N GLU A 111 -0.52 -14.63 10.39
CA GLU A 111 0.70 -14.63 9.58
C GLU A 111 1.19 -13.20 9.25
N GLU A 112 0.28 -12.23 9.15
CA GLU A 112 0.60 -10.85 8.78
C GLU A 112 -0.22 -9.84 9.60
N GLY A 113 0.40 -8.70 9.96
CA GLY A 113 -0.26 -7.59 10.63
C GLY A 113 0.39 -7.24 11.97
N LEU A 114 -0.10 -6.14 12.57
CA LEU A 114 0.32 -5.69 13.90
C LEU A 114 -0.69 -6.15 14.94
N THR A 115 -0.23 -6.83 15.98
CA THR A 115 -1.07 -7.28 17.08
C THR A 115 -0.64 -6.63 18.39
N ALA A 116 -1.58 -6.14 19.17
CA ALA A 116 -1.36 -5.69 20.55
C ALA A 116 -2.21 -6.50 21.50
N LEU A 117 -1.76 -6.62 22.74
CA LEU A 117 -2.47 -7.31 23.81
C LEU A 117 -2.77 -6.34 24.97
N VAL A 118 -4.03 -6.18 25.26
CA VAL A 118 -4.55 -5.44 26.42
C VAL A 118 -5.27 -6.43 27.33
N VAL A 119 -5.02 -6.35 28.62
CA VAL A 119 -5.73 -7.13 29.63
C VAL A 119 -6.53 -6.18 30.50
N PHE A 120 -7.67 -6.63 31.01
CA PHE A 120 -8.47 -5.82 31.89
C PHE A 120 -9.13 -6.64 33.00
N ALA A 121 -9.38 -5.96 34.10
CA ALA A 121 -10.30 -6.34 35.17
C ALA A 121 -11.02 -5.06 35.61
N GLY A 122 -10.82 -4.55 36.83
CA GLY A 122 -11.32 -3.21 37.20
C GLY A 122 -10.63 -2.05 36.47
N THR A 123 -9.43 -2.28 35.93
CA THR A 123 -8.66 -1.31 35.10
C THR A 123 -7.99 -2.02 33.93
N PRO A 124 -7.85 -1.36 32.75
CA PRO A 124 -7.16 -1.91 31.60
C PRO A 124 -5.65 -1.63 31.64
N HIS A 125 -4.86 -2.61 31.23
CA HIS A 125 -3.41 -2.55 31.14
C HIS A 125 -2.91 -3.07 29.79
N VAL A 126 -1.95 -2.37 29.18
CA VAL A 126 -1.30 -2.82 27.94
C VAL A 126 -0.21 -3.81 28.32
N VAL A 127 -0.31 -5.04 27.85
CA VAL A 127 0.72 -6.08 28.02
C VAL A 127 1.79 -5.95 26.95
N THR A 128 1.34 -5.83 25.68
CA THR A 128 2.24 -5.58 24.55
C THR A 128 1.66 -4.48 23.66
N PRO A 129 2.48 -3.51 23.23
CA PRO A 129 2.07 -2.56 22.19
C PRO A 129 1.87 -3.26 20.85
N LEU A 130 1.51 -2.53 19.81
CA LEU A 130 1.41 -3.05 18.46
C LEU A 130 2.78 -3.57 17.99
N THR A 131 2.86 -4.88 17.74
CA THR A 131 4.04 -5.60 17.27
C THR A 131 3.65 -6.63 16.21
N ASP A 132 4.57 -6.95 15.32
CA ASP A 132 4.47 -8.06 14.37
C ASP A 132 4.96 -9.39 14.96
N ASP A 133 5.61 -9.34 16.13
CA ASP A 133 6.10 -10.54 16.83
C ASP A 133 5.00 -11.19 17.68
N THR A 134 4.21 -12.06 17.05
CA THR A 134 3.18 -12.84 17.73
C THR A 134 3.74 -13.86 18.72
N ASN A 135 4.99 -14.32 18.55
CA ASN A 135 5.63 -15.29 19.44
C ASN A 135 5.89 -14.67 20.83
N THR A 136 6.32 -13.41 20.85
CA THR A 136 6.49 -12.68 22.12
C THR A 136 5.14 -12.57 22.85
N ILE A 137 4.05 -12.22 22.16
CA ILE A 137 2.71 -12.18 22.76
C ILE A 137 2.32 -13.56 23.31
N GLN A 138 2.52 -14.61 22.52
CA GLN A 138 2.17 -15.98 22.89
C GLN A 138 2.91 -16.46 24.15
N SER A 139 4.18 -16.10 24.30
CA SER A 139 4.96 -16.45 25.49
C SER A 139 4.39 -15.81 26.78
N MET A 140 3.84 -14.60 26.66
CA MET A 140 3.25 -13.88 27.80
C MET A 140 1.87 -14.40 28.19
N VAL A 141 1.08 -14.96 27.23
CA VAL A 141 -0.28 -15.44 27.47
C VAL A 141 -0.34 -16.45 28.63
N SER A 142 0.67 -17.32 28.75
CA SER A 142 0.71 -18.35 29.82
C SER A 142 0.79 -17.76 31.23
N SER A 143 1.36 -16.57 31.38
CA SER A 143 1.57 -15.89 32.66
C SER A 143 0.40 -15.00 33.09
N LEU A 144 -0.55 -14.74 32.18
CA LEU A 144 -1.69 -13.86 32.46
C LEU A 144 -2.68 -14.54 33.42
N SER A 145 -2.86 -14.00 34.60
CA SER A 145 -3.84 -14.49 35.57
C SER A 145 -4.58 -13.33 36.25
N PRO A 146 -5.79 -13.56 36.78
CA PRO A 146 -6.53 -12.54 37.54
C PRO A 146 -5.75 -12.00 38.75
N GLU A 147 -4.76 -12.75 39.24
CA GLU A 147 -3.95 -12.37 40.41
C GLU A 147 -3.01 -11.21 40.13
N ILE A 148 -2.54 -11.07 38.90
CA ILE A 148 -1.62 -9.98 38.51
C ILE A 148 -2.35 -8.63 38.39
N MET A 149 -3.68 -8.63 38.36
CA MET A 149 -4.46 -7.42 38.20
C MET A 149 -4.54 -6.63 39.51
N PRO A 150 -4.12 -5.34 39.51
CA PRO A 150 -4.07 -4.53 40.73
C PRO A 150 -5.48 -4.22 41.29
N ILE A 151 -6.45 -4.04 40.39
CA ILE A 151 -7.83 -3.70 40.76
C ILE A 151 -8.77 -4.80 40.24
N LYS A 152 -9.49 -5.43 41.16
CA LYS A 152 -10.50 -6.45 40.82
C LYS A 152 -11.75 -5.80 40.23
N GLY A 153 -12.48 -6.55 39.42
CA GLY A 153 -13.71 -6.09 38.77
C GLY A 153 -13.72 -6.47 37.30
N SER A 154 -14.61 -5.87 36.53
CA SER A 154 -14.65 -6.00 35.06
C SER A 154 -15.20 -4.68 34.50
N ASP A 155 -14.34 -3.96 33.72
CA ASP A 155 -14.71 -2.74 33.00
C ASP A 155 -14.31 -2.86 31.51
N PRO A 156 -15.15 -3.49 30.69
CA PRO A 156 -14.89 -3.68 29.28
C PRO A 156 -14.93 -2.34 28.50
N VAL A 157 -15.66 -1.33 28.98
CA VAL A 157 -15.74 -0.01 28.32
C VAL A 157 -14.39 0.70 28.40
N ALA A 158 -13.79 0.73 29.60
CA ALA A 158 -12.46 1.29 29.78
C ALA A 158 -11.42 0.51 28.96
N ALA A 159 -11.56 -0.82 28.85
CA ALA A 159 -10.67 -1.66 28.08
C ALA A 159 -10.71 -1.36 26.59
N VAL A 160 -11.89 -1.16 26.01
CA VAL A 160 -12.03 -0.77 24.60
C VAL A 160 -11.50 0.64 24.35
N LYS A 161 -11.74 1.59 25.25
CA LYS A 161 -11.13 2.93 25.16
C LYS A 161 -9.61 2.84 25.16
N ARG A 162 -9.03 1.99 26.01
CA ARG A 162 -7.59 1.75 26.04
C ARG A 162 -7.06 1.14 24.75
N ALA A 163 -7.80 0.21 24.15
CA ALA A 163 -7.46 -0.37 22.85
C ALA A 163 -7.44 0.69 21.73
N LEU A 164 -8.38 1.62 21.73
CA LEU A 164 -8.42 2.74 20.78
C LEU A 164 -7.21 3.69 20.96
N GLU A 165 -6.77 3.90 22.19
CA GLU A 165 -5.57 4.67 22.48
C GLU A 165 -4.31 3.98 21.94
N VAL A 166 -4.23 2.65 22.02
CA VAL A 166 -3.13 1.85 21.47
C VAL A 166 -3.02 2.04 19.95
N PHE A 167 -4.14 2.05 19.22
CA PHE A 167 -4.14 2.37 17.79
C PHE A 167 -3.61 3.79 17.51
N LYS A 168 -4.08 4.78 18.28
CA LYS A 168 -3.63 6.17 18.12
C LYS A 168 -2.13 6.32 18.37
N GLN A 169 -1.62 5.66 19.43
CA GLN A 169 -0.18 5.65 19.75
C GLN A 169 0.65 4.99 18.65
N GLY A 170 0.09 3.97 17.99
CA GLY A 170 0.70 3.32 16.83
C GLY A 170 0.59 4.11 15.51
N GLY A 171 0.01 5.33 15.55
CA GLY A 171 -0.17 6.15 14.35
C GLY A 171 -1.23 5.61 13.37
N LEU A 172 -2.12 4.72 13.84
CA LEU A 172 -3.15 4.10 13.04
C LEU A 172 -4.50 4.78 13.25
N SER A 173 -5.23 5.01 12.16
CA SER A 173 -6.57 5.60 12.20
C SER A 173 -7.66 4.61 12.64
N GLY A 174 -7.33 3.31 12.72
CA GLY A 174 -8.26 2.26 13.13
C GLY A 174 -7.70 0.86 12.90
N GLY A 175 -8.44 -0.14 13.34
CA GLY A 175 -8.07 -1.55 13.22
C GLY A 175 -9.19 -2.43 13.77
N ARG A 176 -8.90 -3.70 14.01
CA ARG A 176 -9.81 -4.66 14.59
C ARG A 176 -9.59 -4.74 16.11
N ILE A 177 -10.66 -4.68 16.88
CA ILE A 177 -10.63 -4.98 18.32
C ILE A 177 -11.30 -6.33 18.52
N LEU A 178 -10.60 -7.26 19.16
CA LEU A 178 -11.12 -8.55 19.56
C LEU A 178 -11.25 -8.59 21.07
N LEU A 179 -12.48 -8.50 21.54
CA LEU A 179 -12.81 -8.58 22.97
C LEU A 179 -13.06 -10.05 23.35
N MET A 180 -12.31 -10.55 24.33
CA MET A 180 -12.47 -11.87 24.93
C MET A 180 -12.89 -11.72 26.39
N THR A 181 -14.17 -11.83 26.65
CA THR A 181 -14.81 -11.69 27.98
C THR A 181 -15.85 -12.77 28.17
N ASP A 182 -16.22 -13.04 29.40
CA ASP A 182 -17.30 -13.96 29.77
C ASP A 182 -18.66 -13.27 29.87
N SER A 183 -18.66 -11.94 29.99
CA SER A 183 -19.88 -11.15 30.07
C SER A 183 -19.71 -9.81 29.38
N VAL A 184 -20.77 -9.36 28.73
CA VAL A 184 -20.83 -8.01 28.10
C VAL A 184 -21.98 -7.29 28.79
N PRO A 185 -21.77 -6.09 29.35
CA PRO A 185 -22.86 -5.26 29.89
C PRO A 185 -23.87 -4.91 28.79
N ASP A 186 -25.15 -4.88 29.14
CA ASP A 186 -26.26 -4.58 28.22
C ASP A 186 -26.10 -3.20 27.55
N ASP A 187 -25.46 -2.26 28.22
CA ASP A 187 -25.19 -0.90 27.74
C ASP A 187 -24.12 -0.86 26.62
N PHE A 188 -23.47 -1.99 26.30
CA PHE A 188 -22.41 -2.07 25.28
C PHE A 188 -22.96 -2.29 23.87
N VAL A 189 -24.24 -2.67 23.74
CA VAL A 189 -24.91 -3.04 22.48
C VAL A 189 -25.78 -1.92 21.91
N ALA A 190 -25.88 -0.79 22.60
CA ALA A 190 -26.73 0.36 22.22
C ALA A 190 -25.99 1.38 21.32
#